data_5efc91afb8bb4441ed43813849e8bf7d
#
_entry.id   5efc91afb8bb4441ed43813849e8bf7d
#
_cell.length_a   1.000
_cell.length_b   1.000
_cell.length_c   1.000
_cell.angle_alpha   90.00
_cell.angle_beta   90.00
_cell.angle_gamma   90.00
#
_symmetry.space_group_name_H-M   'P 1'
#
loop_
_entity.id
_entity.type
_entity.pdbx_description
1 polymer ?
#
loop_
_entity_poly.entity_id
_entity_poly.type
_entity_poly.pdbx_seq_one_letter_code
_entity_poly.pdbx_strand_id
1 'polypeptide(L)'
;IYESEEWKLKRFDAFCIESAVTEPCLSRDLVKEWGTLRDGEALATCSSRTSVLRQFALFLTSLGMEAYIPSNFYKAEKNVVHILSEAEIKAFFEAVDDCVPAIKATGFHRLVTEYKVIFRLIYCCGLRISEARKLYWKDVDLQYGTIHIYQSKGHKDRLIYMATDLTELLQAYAKVLRDKYHCLSDWVFPARETDKCLSVGTIDKKFRDFWALTPFAESCDKAPTVHCLRHAFVVKRMNLWMEEGVPLKEMLPFLSRYLGHQS
;
A
#
# COMPACT_ATOMS: atom_id res chain seq x y z
N ILE A 1 -7.37 4.01 7.28
CA ILE A 1 -6.86 5.11 8.13
C ILE A 1 -7.37 4.89 9.55
N TYR A 2 -8.68 4.76 9.77
CA TYR A 2 -9.30 4.63 11.10
C TYR A 2 -8.77 3.43 11.91
N GLU A 3 -8.59 2.25 11.31
CA GLU A 3 -8.08 1.05 12.01
C GLU A 3 -6.67 1.27 12.60
N SER A 4 -5.79 1.96 11.87
CA SER A 4 -4.43 2.26 12.36
C SER A 4 -4.42 3.33 13.44
N GLU A 5 -5.31 4.32 13.37
CA GLU A 5 -5.45 5.38 14.37
C GLU A 5 -6.11 4.86 15.63
N GLU A 6 -7.17 4.05 15.48
CA GLU A 6 -7.84 3.35 16.57
C GLU A 6 -6.86 2.46 17.36
N TRP A 7 -6.02 1.68 16.68
CA TRP A 7 -5.03 0.86 17.35
C TRP A 7 -4.02 1.69 18.17
N LYS A 8 -3.60 2.86 17.66
CA LYS A 8 -2.70 3.76 18.37
C LYS A 8 -3.37 4.37 19.58
N LEU A 9 -4.65 4.75 19.49
CA LEU A 9 -5.42 5.26 20.61
C LEU A 9 -5.66 4.18 21.67
N LYS A 10 -5.98 2.95 21.29
CA LYS A 10 -6.08 1.82 22.23
C LYS A 10 -4.77 1.57 22.97
N ARG A 11 -3.62 1.73 22.31
CA ARG A 11 -2.32 1.64 22.99
C ARG A 11 -2.05 2.81 23.91
N PHE A 12 -2.55 3.99 23.58
CA PHE A 12 -2.47 5.14 24.47
C PHE A 12 -3.36 4.94 25.71
N ASP A 13 -4.55 4.41 25.54
CA ASP A 13 -5.46 4.06 26.62
C ASP A 13 -4.83 3.05 27.59
N ALA A 14 -4.25 1.96 27.06
CA ALA A 14 -3.49 1.00 27.86
C ALA A 14 -2.34 1.66 28.62
N PHE A 15 -1.59 2.58 27.99
CA PHE A 15 -0.52 3.34 28.65
C PHE A 15 -1.07 4.22 29.79
N CYS A 16 -2.23 4.86 29.61
CA CYS A 16 -2.86 5.65 30.69
C CYS A 16 -3.23 4.77 31.88
N ILE A 17 -3.72 3.54 31.64
CA ILE A 17 -4.02 2.57 32.72
C ILE A 17 -2.74 2.16 33.44
N GLU A 18 -1.68 1.82 32.71
CA GLU A 18 -0.37 1.45 33.28
C GLU A 18 0.24 2.59 34.11
N SER A 19 0.05 3.84 33.67
CA SER A 19 0.53 5.06 34.35
C SER A 19 -0.40 5.51 35.51
N ALA A 20 -1.42 4.71 35.86
CA ALA A 20 -2.41 4.98 36.92
C ALA A 20 -3.05 6.37 36.79
N VAL A 21 -3.36 6.82 35.58
CA VAL A 21 -4.02 8.12 35.33
C VAL A 21 -5.45 8.03 35.83
N THR A 22 -5.80 8.87 36.81
CA THR A 22 -7.13 8.90 37.43
C THR A 22 -7.99 10.07 36.97
N GLU A 23 -7.35 11.10 36.41
CA GLU A 23 -8.05 12.32 35.97
C GLU A 23 -8.36 12.23 34.46
N PRO A 24 -9.55 12.60 34.02
CA PRO A 24 -9.95 12.59 32.61
C PRO A 24 -9.39 13.80 31.86
N CYS A 25 -8.10 14.09 32.04
CA CYS A 25 -7.43 15.19 31.36
C CYS A 25 -6.14 14.71 30.66
N LEU A 26 -5.85 15.32 29.51
CA LEU A 26 -4.61 15.11 28.78
C LEU A 26 -3.55 16.08 29.34
N SER A 27 -2.91 15.70 30.46
CA SER A 27 -1.88 16.53 31.07
C SER A 27 -0.63 16.63 30.17
N ARG A 28 0.14 17.71 30.40
CA ARG A 28 1.39 17.95 29.66
C ARG A 28 2.42 16.85 29.89
N ASP A 29 2.50 16.34 31.08
CA ASP A 29 3.51 15.35 31.47
C ASP A 29 3.17 13.98 30.88
N LEU A 30 1.91 13.55 30.94
CA LEU A 30 1.42 12.34 30.31
C LEU A 30 1.69 12.33 28.79
N VAL A 31 1.39 13.45 28.12
CA VAL A 31 1.59 13.59 26.67
C VAL A 31 3.06 13.59 26.30
N LYS A 32 3.91 14.20 27.12
CA LYS A 32 5.37 14.19 26.93
C LYS A 32 5.95 12.79 27.13
N GLU A 33 5.54 12.10 28.19
CA GLU A 33 5.97 10.72 28.46
C GLU A 33 5.57 9.80 27.32
N TRP A 34 4.32 9.84 26.88
CA TRP A 34 3.88 9.11 25.67
C TRP A 34 4.71 9.47 24.45
N GLY A 35 5.07 10.73 24.26
CA GLY A 35 5.87 11.25 23.14
C GLY A 35 7.36 10.91 23.21
N THR A 36 7.85 10.34 24.30
CA THR A 36 9.26 9.97 24.45
C THR A 36 9.58 8.75 23.58
N LEU A 37 10.71 8.82 22.86
CA LEU A 37 11.18 7.72 22.01
C LEU A 37 11.47 6.48 22.89
N ARG A 38 10.97 5.33 22.47
CA ARG A 38 11.16 4.06 23.17
C ARG A 38 12.38 3.33 22.62
N ASP A 39 12.96 2.45 23.43
CA ASP A 39 14.08 1.62 23.00
C ASP A 39 13.71 0.79 21.77
N GLY A 40 14.52 0.87 20.72
CA GLY A 40 14.29 0.20 19.45
C GLY A 40 13.14 0.77 18.59
N GLU A 41 12.48 1.87 19.02
CA GLU A 41 11.42 2.49 18.24
C GLU A 41 11.99 3.39 17.13
N ALA A 42 11.49 3.24 15.91
CA ALA A 42 11.85 4.16 14.83
C ALA A 42 11.23 5.55 15.06
N LEU A 43 11.99 6.63 14.78
CA LEU A 43 11.53 8.02 14.88
C LEU A 43 10.20 8.27 14.16
N ALA A 44 10.00 7.67 13.00
CA ALA A 44 8.76 7.76 12.22
C ALA A 44 7.56 7.15 12.98
N THR A 45 7.77 6.06 13.72
CA THR A 45 6.74 5.40 14.53
C THR A 45 6.34 6.29 15.71
N CYS A 46 7.32 6.81 16.44
CA CYS A 46 7.10 7.75 17.53
C CYS A 46 6.35 9.00 17.05
N SER A 47 6.82 9.63 15.98
CA SER A 47 6.16 10.78 15.37
C SER A 47 4.72 10.48 14.96
N SER A 48 4.49 9.30 14.37
CA SER A 48 3.15 8.88 13.91
C SER A 48 2.17 8.68 15.07
N ARG A 49 2.58 8.05 16.19
CA ARG A 49 1.69 7.88 17.36
C ARG A 49 1.43 9.20 18.09
N THR A 50 2.42 10.08 18.15
CA THR A 50 2.27 11.41 18.73
C THR A 50 1.36 12.30 17.89
N SER A 51 1.41 12.17 16.56
CA SER A 51 0.51 12.88 15.64
C SER A 51 -0.96 12.48 15.84
N VAL A 52 -1.24 11.19 16.08
CA VAL A 52 -2.61 10.72 16.38
C VAL A 52 -3.08 11.29 17.70
N LEU A 53 -2.22 11.28 18.75
CA LEU A 53 -2.55 11.89 20.04
C LEU A 53 -2.80 13.40 19.92
N ARG A 54 -2.05 14.10 19.06
CA ARG A 54 -2.32 15.52 18.77
C ARG A 54 -3.72 15.75 18.22
N GLN A 55 -4.16 14.92 17.25
CA GLN A 55 -5.50 15.02 16.68
C GLN A 55 -6.57 14.75 17.76
N PHE A 56 -6.34 13.77 18.62
CA PHE A 56 -7.20 13.48 19.75
C PHE A 56 -7.27 14.64 20.75
N ALA A 57 -6.13 15.26 21.08
CA ALA A 57 -6.08 16.44 21.95
C ALA A 57 -6.87 17.62 21.36
N LEU A 58 -6.72 17.88 20.05
CA LEU A 58 -7.49 18.92 19.34
C LEU A 58 -9.00 18.64 19.39
N PHE A 59 -9.38 17.37 19.21
CA PHE A 59 -10.78 16.96 19.33
C PHE A 59 -11.33 17.22 20.75
N LEU A 60 -10.61 16.81 21.80
CA LEU A 60 -11.01 17.08 23.20
C LEU A 60 -11.16 18.59 23.46
N THR A 61 -10.22 19.38 22.98
CA THR A 61 -10.28 20.85 23.12
C THR A 61 -11.53 21.41 22.39
N SER A 62 -11.89 20.85 21.24
CA SER A 62 -13.11 21.28 20.52
C SER A 62 -14.42 20.97 21.28
N LEU A 63 -14.37 20.00 22.19
CA LEU A 63 -15.48 19.67 23.10
C LEU A 63 -15.45 20.48 24.41
N GLY A 64 -14.53 21.45 24.55
CA GLY A 64 -14.36 22.25 25.75
C GLY A 64 -13.59 21.56 26.88
N MET A 65 -12.97 20.42 26.62
CA MET A 65 -12.15 19.71 27.60
C MET A 65 -10.72 20.26 27.60
N GLU A 66 -10.10 20.29 28.77
CA GLU A 66 -8.71 20.69 28.94
C GLU A 66 -7.79 19.57 28.42
N ALA A 67 -6.94 19.91 27.42
CA ALA A 67 -6.00 18.94 26.85
C ALA A 67 -4.72 19.64 26.38
N TYR A 68 -3.56 19.09 26.77
CA TYR A 68 -2.29 19.56 26.24
C TYR A 68 -2.08 19.08 24.80
N ILE A 69 -1.88 20.02 23.87
CA ILE A 69 -1.66 19.74 22.45
C ILE A 69 -0.14 19.63 22.20
N PRO A 70 0.39 18.44 21.86
CA PRO A 70 1.82 18.31 21.57
C PRO A 70 2.21 19.11 20.33
N SER A 71 3.27 19.88 20.40
CA SER A 71 3.80 20.71 19.31
C SER A 71 5.11 20.18 18.72
N ASN A 72 5.88 19.44 19.51
CA ASN A 72 7.18 18.93 19.12
C ASN A 72 7.05 17.46 18.66
N PHE A 73 7.51 17.20 17.45
CA PHE A 73 7.57 15.86 16.86
C PHE A 73 9.02 15.57 16.48
N TYR A 74 9.41 14.30 16.62
CA TYR A 74 10.65 13.85 16.02
C TYR A 74 10.54 13.98 14.49
N LYS A 75 11.48 14.68 13.89
CA LYS A 75 11.60 14.74 12.44
C LYS A 75 12.27 13.45 11.99
N ALA A 76 11.49 12.55 11.42
CA ALA A 76 12.08 11.42 10.71
C ALA A 76 12.85 11.94 9.48
N GLU A 77 14.01 11.37 9.24
CA GLU A 77 14.72 11.61 7.99
C GLU A 77 13.82 11.23 6.81
N LYS A 78 13.83 12.06 5.77
CA LYS A 78 13.11 11.73 4.54
C LYS A 78 13.77 10.50 3.93
N ASN A 79 13.09 9.37 3.99
CA ASN A 79 13.54 8.19 3.28
C ASN A 79 13.57 8.50 1.79
N VAL A 80 14.75 8.41 1.19
CA VAL A 80 14.88 8.41 -0.27
C VAL A 80 14.21 7.14 -0.78
N VAL A 81 13.24 7.30 -1.64
CA VAL A 81 12.52 6.16 -2.22
C VAL A 81 13.39 5.58 -3.34
N HIS A 82 13.62 4.28 -3.29
CA HIS A 82 14.28 3.58 -4.39
C HIS A 82 13.37 3.58 -5.63
N ILE A 83 13.85 4.15 -6.72
CA ILE A 83 13.15 4.14 -8.01
C ILE A 83 13.72 2.98 -8.81
N LEU A 84 12.89 1.98 -9.05
CA LEU A 84 13.29 0.79 -9.81
C LEU A 84 13.63 1.18 -11.26
N SER A 85 14.82 0.80 -11.70
CA SER A 85 15.25 0.89 -13.09
C SER A 85 14.53 -0.15 -13.97
N GLU A 86 14.58 0.01 -15.28
CA GLU A 86 13.98 -0.96 -16.21
C GLU A 86 14.60 -2.36 -16.08
N ALA A 87 15.92 -2.44 -15.83
CA ALA A 87 16.61 -3.70 -15.60
C ALA A 87 16.16 -4.39 -14.32
N GLU A 88 15.96 -3.64 -13.23
CA GLU A 88 15.43 -4.16 -11.96
C GLU A 88 13.99 -4.63 -12.09
N ILE A 89 13.14 -3.86 -12.80
CA ILE A 89 11.75 -4.23 -13.06
C ILE A 89 11.69 -5.52 -13.89
N LYS A 90 12.52 -5.64 -14.93
CA LYS A 90 12.60 -6.84 -15.77
C LYS A 90 13.01 -8.05 -14.93
N ALA A 91 14.11 -7.96 -14.18
CA ALA A 91 14.59 -9.05 -13.33
C ALA A 91 13.56 -9.44 -12.24
N PHE A 92 12.86 -8.46 -11.67
CA PHE A 92 11.79 -8.73 -10.72
C PHE A 92 10.66 -9.53 -11.35
N PHE A 93 10.17 -9.15 -12.54
CA PHE A 93 9.10 -9.89 -13.20
C PHE A 93 9.53 -11.25 -13.72
N GLU A 94 10.79 -11.43 -14.12
CA GLU A 94 11.39 -12.73 -14.43
C GLU A 94 11.33 -13.64 -13.18
N ALA A 95 11.79 -13.16 -12.02
CA ALA A 95 11.70 -13.91 -10.77
C ALA A 95 10.25 -14.25 -10.36
N VAL A 96 9.30 -13.36 -10.63
CA VAL A 96 7.87 -13.62 -10.40
C VAL A 96 7.34 -14.69 -11.35
N ASP A 97 7.75 -14.68 -12.63
CA ASP A 97 7.27 -15.63 -13.65
C ASP A 97 7.86 -17.02 -13.47
N ASP A 98 9.11 -17.12 -13.02
CA ASP A 98 9.79 -18.38 -12.76
C ASP A 98 9.34 -19.02 -11.44
N CYS A 99 8.53 -18.30 -10.65
CA CYS A 99 8.05 -18.82 -9.37
C CYS A 99 7.23 -20.09 -9.56
N VAL A 100 7.65 -21.14 -8.88
CA VAL A 100 6.88 -22.38 -8.73
C VAL A 100 6.48 -22.54 -7.26
N PRO A 101 5.30 -23.11 -6.97
CA PRO A 101 4.87 -23.29 -5.60
C PRO A 101 5.72 -24.33 -4.90
N ALA A 102 6.20 -24.01 -3.69
CA ALA A 102 6.97 -24.94 -2.86
C ALA A 102 6.14 -26.14 -2.38
N ILE A 103 4.82 -26.00 -2.35
CA ILE A 103 3.88 -27.03 -1.88
C ILE A 103 2.92 -27.38 -3.03
N LYS A 104 2.74 -28.68 -3.28
CA LYS A 104 1.90 -29.19 -4.38
C LYS A 104 0.38 -28.98 -4.18
N ALA A 105 -0.07 -28.39 -3.09
CA ALA A 105 -1.49 -28.14 -2.86
C ALA A 105 -2.04 -27.06 -3.81
N THR A 106 -3.22 -27.31 -4.35
CA THR A 106 -3.89 -26.49 -5.37
C THR A 106 -3.98 -25.00 -5.00
N GLY A 107 -4.25 -24.69 -3.72
CA GLY A 107 -4.32 -23.31 -3.23
C GLY A 107 -2.99 -22.54 -3.34
N PHE A 108 -1.83 -23.21 -3.21
CA PHE A 108 -0.53 -22.55 -3.39
C PHE A 108 -0.22 -22.29 -4.86
N HIS A 109 -0.63 -23.20 -5.77
CA HIS A 109 -0.53 -22.98 -7.21
C HIS A 109 -1.37 -21.80 -7.67
N ARG A 110 -2.59 -21.65 -7.10
CA ARG A 110 -3.46 -20.51 -7.37
C ARG A 110 -2.80 -19.20 -6.92
N LEU A 111 -2.27 -19.14 -5.69
CA LEU A 111 -1.58 -17.94 -5.17
C LEU A 111 -0.39 -17.51 -6.03
N VAL A 112 0.41 -18.45 -6.55
CA VAL A 112 1.50 -18.11 -7.48
C VAL A 112 0.97 -17.44 -8.75
N THR A 113 -0.15 -17.92 -9.28
CA THR A 113 -0.80 -17.29 -10.44
C THR A 113 -1.28 -15.88 -10.11
N GLU A 114 -1.81 -15.67 -8.90
CA GLU A 114 -2.25 -14.35 -8.43
C GLU A 114 -1.10 -13.34 -8.31
N TYR A 115 0.07 -13.76 -7.78
CA TYR A 115 1.23 -12.88 -7.67
C TYR A 115 1.72 -12.38 -9.02
N LYS A 116 1.68 -13.22 -10.06
CA LYS A 116 2.04 -12.83 -11.44
C LYS A 116 1.18 -11.69 -11.98
N VAL A 117 -0.07 -11.64 -11.56
CA VAL A 117 -1.04 -10.63 -12.03
C VAL A 117 -1.06 -9.39 -11.14
N ILE A 118 -1.10 -9.54 -9.80
CA ILE A 118 -1.25 -8.40 -8.90
C ILE A 118 -0.08 -7.42 -8.99
N PHE A 119 1.17 -7.91 -9.09
CA PHE A 119 2.33 -7.02 -9.21
C PHE A 119 2.34 -6.28 -10.55
N ARG A 120 1.92 -6.94 -11.65
CA ARG A 120 1.76 -6.27 -12.94
C ARG A 120 0.67 -5.21 -12.90
N LEU A 121 -0.45 -5.51 -12.26
CA LEU A 121 -1.54 -4.55 -12.10
C LEU A 121 -1.08 -3.31 -11.32
N ILE A 122 -0.33 -3.50 -10.21
CA ILE A 122 0.23 -2.40 -9.43
C ILE A 122 1.21 -1.57 -10.28
N TYR A 123 2.09 -2.23 -11.02
CA TYR A 123 3.09 -1.57 -11.87
C TYR A 123 2.47 -0.87 -13.08
N CYS A 124 1.59 -1.54 -13.83
CA CYS A 124 1.04 -0.99 -15.08
C CYS A 124 -0.05 0.06 -14.87
N CYS A 125 -0.78 0.00 -13.75
CA CYS A 125 -1.87 0.93 -13.44
C CYS A 125 -1.52 1.91 -12.31
N GLY A 126 -0.36 1.80 -11.68
CA GLY A 126 0.03 2.65 -10.56
C GLY A 126 -0.88 2.53 -9.35
N LEU A 127 -1.50 1.38 -9.10
CA LEU A 127 -2.40 1.16 -7.98
C LEU A 127 -1.66 1.15 -6.64
N ARG A 128 -2.36 1.57 -5.56
CA ARG A 128 -1.88 1.27 -4.20
C ARG A 128 -2.09 -0.21 -3.91
N ILE A 129 -1.22 -0.80 -3.09
CA ILE A 129 -1.36 -2.21 -2.67
C ILE A 129 -2.75 -2.48 -2.06
N SER A 130 -3.29 -1.53 -1.27
CA SER A 130 -4.61 -1.65 -0.67
C SER A 130 -5.74 -1.61 -1.70
N GLU A 131 -5.58 -0.89 -2.80
CA GLU A 131 -6.52 -0.82 -3.90
C GLU A 131 -6.48 -2.12 -4.72
N ALA A 132 -5.30 -2.55 -5.15
CA ALA A 132 -5.15 -3.77 -5.94
C ALA A 132 -5.69 -5.01 -5.21
N ARG A 133 -5.32 -5.21 -3.94
CA ARG A 133 -5.75 -6.39 -3.19
C ARG A 133 -7.24 -6.43 -2.88
N LYS A 134 -7.89 -5.26 -2.78
CA LYS A 134 -9.32 -5.11 -2.46
C LYS A 134 -10.21 -4.98 -3.70
N LEU A 135 -9.71 -5.31 -4.87
CA LEU A 135 -10.52 -5.32 -6.09
C LEU A 135 -11.55 -6.45 -6.06
N TYR A 136 -12.77 -6.12 -6.43
CA TYR A 136 -13.83 -7.07 -6.74
C TYR A 136 -13.96 -7.24 -8.26
N TRP A 137 -14.35 -8.41 -8.71
CA TRP A 137 -14.62 -8.65 -10.13
C TRP A 137 -15.69 -7.73 -10.70
N LYS A 138 -16.68 -7.35 -9.92
CA LYS A 138 -17.73 -6.39 -10.33
C LYS A 138 -17.18 -4.99 -10.64
N ASP A 139 -16.00 -4.65 -10.14
CA ASP A 139 -15.35 -3.36 -10.31
C ASP A 139 -14.37 -3.36 -11.50
N VAL A 140 -14.22 -4.50 -12.18
CA VAL A 140 -13.31 -4.70 -13.31
C VAL A 140 -14.11 -5.00 -14.56
N ASP A 141 -14.03 -4.11 -15.53
CA ASP A 141 -14.63 -4.34 -16.85
C ASP A 141 -13.55 -4.85 -17.81
N LEU A 142 -13.61 -6.16 -18.07
CA LEU A 142 -12.66 -6.83 -18.97
C LEU A 142 -12.99 -6.64 -20.47
N GLN A 143 -14.15 -6.09 -20.80
CA GLN A 143 -14.52 -5.77 -22.18
C GLN A 143 -13.93 -4.41 -22.58
N TYR A 144 -14.05 -3.42 -21.71
CA TYR A 144 -13.55 -2.07 -21.97
C TYR A 144 -12.16 -1.80 -21.36
N GLY A 145 -11.58 -2.78 -20.66
CA GLY A 145 -10.26 -2.63 -20.04
C GLY A 145 -10.22 -1.57 -18.95
N THR A 146 -11.25 -1.52 -18.10
CA THR A 146 -11.33 -0.49 -17.04
C THR A 146 -11.50 -1.08 -15.66
N ILE A 147 -11.03 -0.33 -14.65
CA ILE A 147 -11.15 -0.67 -13.23
C ILE A 147 -11.73 0.54 -12.51
N HIS A 148 -12.82 0.33 -11.77
CA HIS A 148 -13.38 1.31 -10.86
C HIS A 148 -12.75 1.18 -9.48
N ILE A 149 -12.10 2.24 -9.01
CA ILE A 149 -11.56 2.32 -7.65
C ILE A 149 -12.49 3.20 -6.82
N TYR A 150 -13.18 2.57 -5.87
CA TYR A 150 -14.08 3.26 -4.95
C TYR A 150 -13.37 3.63 -3.64
N GLN A 151 -13.79 4.75 -3.05
CA GLN A 151 -13.37 5.21 -1.72
C GLN A 151 -11.85 5.11 -1.45
N SER A 152 -11.07 5.52 -2.43
CA SER A 152 -9.63 5.60 -2.25
C SER A 152 -9.30 6.60 -1.13
N LYS A 153 -8.04 6.69 -0.73
CA LYS A 153 -7.59 7.64 0.32
C LYS A 153 -8.12 9.05 0.00
N GLY A 154 -9.06 9.55 0.80
CA GLY A 154 -9.75 10.84 0.59
C GLY A 154 -11.15 10.74 -0.02
N HIS A 155 -11.76 9.53 0.00
CA HIS A 155 -13.16 9.28 -0.46
C HIS A 155 -13.44 9.69 -1.92
N LYS A 156 -12.44 9.60 -2.80
CA LYS A 156 -12.60 9.89 -4.23
C LYS A 156 -12.59 8.61 -5.04
N ASP A 157 -13.60 8.46 -5.87
CA ASP A 157 -13.70 7.42 -6.87
C ASP A 157 -12.90 7.81 -8.10
N ARG A 158 -12.34 6.83 -8.79
CA ARG A 158 -11.66 7.04 -10.05
C ARG A 158 -11.70 5.84 -10.95
N LEU A 159 -11.69 6.09 -12.24
CA LEU A 159 -11.59 5.09 -13.29
C LEU A 159 -10.12 4.95 -13.71
N ILE A 160 -9.67 3.71 -13.80
CA ILE A 160 -8.34 3.33 -14.28
C ILE A 160 -8.52 2.61 -15.62
N TYR A 161 -7.70 2.96 -16.60
CA TYR A 161 -7.66 2.27 -17.89
C TYR A 161 -6.48 1.31 -17.92
N MET A 162 -6.75 0.08 -18.34
CA MET A 162 -5.74 -0.95 -18.58
C MET A 162 -5.34 -0.96 -20.06
N ALA A 163 -4.06 -1.18 -20.33
CA ALA A 163 -3.62 -1.48 -21.69
C ALA A 163 -4.15 -2.84 -22.15
N THR A 164 -4.21 -3.08 -23.45
CA THR A 164 -4.79 -4.29 -24.05
C THR A 164 -4.12 -5.56 -23.53
N ASP A 165 -2.80 -5.60 -23.47
CA ASP A 165 -2.00 -6.71 -22.97
C ASP A 165 -2.32 -7.06 -21.51
N LEU A 166 -2.51 -6.04 -20.65
CA LEU A 166 -2.89 -6.23 -19.26
C LEU A 166 -4.34 -6.73 -19.14
N THR A 167 -5.24 -6.25 -20.00
CA THR A 167 -6.64 -6.69 -20.05
C THR A 167 -6.72 -8.16 -20.46
N GLU A 168 -5.97 -8.57 -21.48
CA GLU A 168 -5.85 -9.96 -21.92
C GLU A 168 -5.26 -10.87 -20.83
N LEU A 169 -4.25 -10.38 -20.10
CA LEU A 169 -3.69 -11.09 -18.95
C LEU A 169 -4.75 -11.31 -17.86
N LEU A 170 -5.57 -10.31 -17.53
CA LEU A 170 -6.65 -10.46 -16.55
C LEU A 170 -7.76 -11.39 -17.03
N GLN A 171 -8.10 -11.38 -18.32
CA GLN A 171 -9.05 -12.30 -18.91
C GLN A 171 -8.55 -13.75 -18.81
N ALA A 172 -7.29 -13.99 -19.18
CA ALA A 172 -6.65 -15.31 -19.04
C ALA A 172 -6.61 -15.77 -17.58
N TYR A 173 -6.27 -14.86 -16.68
CA TYR A 173 -6.25 -15.11 -15.24
C TYR A 173 -7.65 -15.50 -14.70
N ALA A 174 -8.69 -14.73 -15.05
CA ALA A 174 -10.07 -15.03 -14.66
C ALA A 174 -10.50 -16.42 -15.14
N LYS A 175 -10.13 -16.79 -16.38
CA LYS A 175 -10.37 -18.11 -16.94
C LYS A 175 -9.65 -19.20 -16.14
N VAL A 176 -8.37 -19.01 -15.82
CA VAL A 176 -7.57 -19.97 -15.03
C VAL A 176 -8.15 -20.15 -13.62
N LEU A 177 -8.60 -19.07 -12.95
CA LEU A 177 -9.25 -19.17 -11.66
C LEU A 177 -10.50 -20.06 -11.70
N ARG A 178 -11.35 -19.87 -12.70
CA ARG A 178 -12.60 -20.60 -12.85
C ARG A 178 -12.36 -22.05 -13.31
N ASP A 179 -11.61 -22.23 -14.38
CA ASP A 179 -11.54 -23.52 -15.08
C ASP A 179 -10.56 -24.50 -14.41
N LYS A 180 -9.43 -24.00 -13.90
CA LYS A 180 -8.38 -24.82 -13.27
C LYS A 180 -8.52 -24.91 -11.76
N TYR A 181 -8.86 -23.82 -11.11
CA TYR A 181 -8.88 -23.76 -9.63
C TYR A 181 -10.29 -23.81 -9.05
N HIS A 182 -11.34 -23.76 -9.89
CA HIS A 182 -12.75 -23.71 -9.47
C HIS A 182 -13.01 -22.67 -8.38
N CYS A 183 -12.27 -21.55 -8.47
CA CYS A 183 -12.34 -20.47 -7.51
C CYS A 183 -13.42 -19.47 -7.93
N LEU A 184 -14.52 -19.43 -7.16
CA LEU A 184 -15.68 -18.57 -7.37
C LEU A 184 -15.69 -17.47 -6.30
N SER A 185 -14.61 -16.71 -6.20
CA SER A 185 -14.51 -15.58 -5.26
C SER A 185 -14.97 -14.29 -5.92
N ASP A 186 -15.61 -13.40 -5.16
CA ASP A 186 -15.89 -12.04 -5.59
C ASP A 186 -14.61 -11.19 -5.68
N TRP A 187 -13.57 -11.55 -4.92
CA TRP A 187 -12.27 -10.89 -4.95
C TRP A 187 -11.49 -11.27 -6.20
N VAL A 188 -10.85 -10.28 -6.84
CA VAL A 188 -9.90 -10.53 -7.93
C VAL A 188 -8.68 -11.29 -7.41
N PHE A 189 -8.21 -10.98 -6.20
CA PHE A 189 -7.08 -11.62 -5.55
C PHE A 189 -7.48 -12.20 -4.19
N PRO A 190 -8.14 -13.36 -4.18
CA PRO A 190 -8.59 -14.00 -2.95
C PRO A 190 -7.40 -14.55 -2.16
N ALA A 191 -7.50 -14.53 -0.83
CA ALA A 191 -6.56 -15.22 0.05
C ALA A 191 -6.69 -16.74 -0.10
N ARG A 192 -5.94 -17.50 0.70
CA ARG A 192 -6.09 -18.95 0.75
C ARG A 192 -7.54 -19.34 1.06
N GLU A 193 -8.16 -18.63 2.00
CA GLU A 193 -9.60 -18.64 2.26
C GLU A 193 -10.23 -17.64 1.29
N THR A 194 -11.07 -18.14 0.38
CA THR A 194 -11.56 -17.38 -0.78
C THR A 194 -12.61 -16.32 -0.46
N ASP A 195 -13.11 -16.28 0.76
CA ASP A 195 -13.98 -15.25 1.31
C ASP A 195 -13.24 -13.95 1.68
N LYS A 196 -11.91 -14.01 1.75
CA LYS A 196 -11.03 -12.87 2.08
C LYS A 196 -10.10 -12.52 0.93
N CYS A 197 -9.72 -11.26 0.83
CA CYS A 197 -8.68 -10.83 -0.10
C CYS A 197 -7.28 -11.08 0.48
N LEU A 198 -6.24 -11.10 -0.38
CA LEU A 198 -4.84 -11.17 0.03
C LEU A 198 -4.51 -10.13 1.10
N SER A 199 -3.73 -10.52 2.11
CA SER A 199 -3.25 -9.58 3.13
C SER A 199 -2.11 -8.72 2.59
N VAL A 200 -1.97 -7.50 3.12
CA VAL A 200 -0.83 -6.62 2.80
C VAL A 200 0.48 -7.32 3.15
N GLY A 201 0.56 -7.94 4.34
CA GLY A 201 1.77 -8.64 4.78
C GLY A 201 2.16 -9.81 3.87
N THR A 202 1.19 -10.52 3.30
CA THR A 202 1.46 -11.60 2.32
C THR A 202 2.07 -11.05 1.04
N ILE A 203 1.51 -9.96 0.51
CA ILE A 203 1.99 -9.34 -0.73
C ILE A 203 3.38 -8.72 -0.51
N ASP A 204 3.58 -7.99 0.60
CA ASP A 204 4.89 -7.40 0.94
C ASP A 204 5.97 -8.46 1.17
N LYS A 205 5.61 -9.57 1.83
CA LYS A 205 6.52 -10.70 2.01
C LYS A 205 6.91 -11.29 0.66
N LYS A 206 5.93 -11.55 -0.21
CA LYS A 206 6.18 -12.12 -1.53
C LYS A 206 6.98 -11.20 -2.44
N PHE A 207 6.73 -9.90 -2.39
CA PHE A 207 7.57 -8.94 -3.10
C PHE A 207 9.04 -9.04 -2.66
N ARG A 208 9.30 -9.11 -1.35
CA ARG A 208 10.68 -9.27 -0.82
C ARG A 208 11.29 -10.60 -1.22
N ASP A 209 10.51 -11.70 -1.17
CA ASP A 209 10.96 -13.02 -1.58
C ASP A 209 11.42 -13.00 -3.05
N PHE A 210 10.66 -12.36 -3.96
CA PHE A 210 11.01 -12.24 -5.38
C PHE A 210 12.16 -11.28 -5.62
N TRP A 211 12.19 -10.14 -4.91
CA TRP A 211 13.31 -9.22 -5.00
C TRP A 211 14.64 -9.88 -4.63
N ALA A 212 14.63 -10.68 -3.57
CA ALA A 212 15.82 -11.41 -3.11
C ALA A 212 16.39 -12.42 -4.15
N LEU A 213 15.59 -12.80 -5.14
CA LEU A 213 16.04 -13.66 -6.25
C LEU A 213 16.66 -12.87 -7.41
N THR A 214 16.57 -11.54 -7.40
CA THR A 214 17.14 -10.71 -8.46
C THR A 214 18.64 -10.49 -8.23
N PRO A 215 19.42 -10.25 -9.30
CA PRO A 215 20.85 -9.95 -9.17
C PRO A 215 21.12 -8.60 -8.48
N PHE A 216 20.10 -7.78 -8.26
CA PHE A 216 20.20 -6.46 -7.65
C PHE A 216 20.02 -6.47 -6.13
N ALA A 217 19.60 -7.61 -5.56
CA ALA A 217 19.25 -7.69 -4.15
C ALA A 217 20.44 -7.37 -3.22
N GLU A 218 21.63 -7.84 -3.55
CA GLU A 218 22.85 -7.66 -2.74
C GLU A 218 23.46 -6.26 -2.87
N SER A 219 23.21 -5.57 -3.99
CA SER A 219 23.77 -4.24 -4.26
C SER A 219 22.90 -3.09 -3.76
N CYS A 220 21.75 -3.40 -3.18
CA CYS A 220 20.77 -2.41 -2.74
C CYS A 220 20.88 -2.18 -1.22
N ASP A 221 21.34 -1.00 -0.78
CA ASP A 221 21.45 -0.64 0.63
C ASP A 221 20.13 -0.80 1.40
N LYS A 222 19.04 -0.51 0.73
CA LYS A 222 17.69 -0.66 1.28
C LYS A 222 16.79 -1.33 0.26
N ALA A 223 16.35 -2.54 0.59
CA ALA A 223 15.44 -3.29 -0.26
C ALA A 223 14.18 -2.48 -0.62
N PRO A 224 13.78 -2.46 -1.90
CA PRO A 224 12.57 -1.80 -2.33
C PRO A 224 11.33 -2.46 -1.72
N THR A 225 10.20 -1.77 -1.81
CA THR A 225 8.89 -2.23 -1.35
C THR A 225 7.92 -2.33 -2.53
N VAL A 226 6.78 -2.97 -2.35
CA VAL A 226 5.71 -3.01 -3.36
C VAL A 226 5.36 -1.61 -3.87
N HIS A 227 5.45 -0.59 -3.02
CA HIS A 227 5.15 0.79 -3.41
C HIS A 227 6.12 1.35 -4.47
N CYS A 228 7.35 0.79 -4.55
CA CYS A 228 8.33 1.15 -5.58
C CYS A 228 7.85 0.81 -6.99
N LEU A 229 7.00 -0.22 -7.17
CA LEU A 229 6.36 -0.51 -8.46
C LEU A 229 5.45 0.65 -8.91
N ARG A 230 4.70 1.24 -7.99
CA ARG A 230 3.86 2.40 -8.29
C ARG A 230 4.71 3.65 -8.57
N HIS A 231 5.83 3.84 -7.88
CA HIS A 231 6.77 4.92 -8.19
C HIS A 231 7.39 4.73 -9.58
N ALA A 232 7.77 3.51 -9.93
CA ALA A 232 8.28 3.19 -11.25
C ALA A 232 7.25 3.49 -12.38
N PHE A 233 5.96 3.19 -12.16
CA PHE A 233 4.88 3.60 -13.06
C PHE A 233 4.87 5.12 -13.27
N VAL A 234 4.96 5.89 -12.19
CA VAL A 234 4.96 7.37 -12.27
C VAL A 234 6.15 7.87 -13.08
N VAL A 235 7.35 7.40 -12.75
CA VAL A 235 8.59 7.81 -13.45
C VAL A 235 8.53 7.42 -14.92
N LYS A 236 8.10 6.19 -15.24
CA LYS A 236 7.96 5.75 -16.62
C LYS A 236 6.97 6.63 -17.40
N ARG A 237 5.83 6.98 -16.80
CA ARG A 237 4.86 7.87 -17.44
C ARG A 237 5.42 9.26 -17.70
N MET A 238 6.17 9.81 -16.73
CA MET A 238 6.81 11.11 -16.89
C MET A 238 7.88 11.09 -17.98
N ASN A 239 8.71 10.03 -18.02
CA ASN A 239 9.73 9.87 -19.05
C ASN A 239 9.12 9.79 -20.46
N LEU A 240 8.05 9.00 -20.63
CA LEU A 240 7.35 8.93 -21.91
C LEU A 240 6.82 10.29 -22.37
N TRP A 241 6.23 11.09 -21.48
CA TRP A 241 5.79 12.43 -21.81
C TRP A 241 6.95 13.36 -22.20
N MET A 242 8.09 13.24 -21.53
CA MET A 242 9.29 14.02 -21.90
C MET A 242 9.81 13.63 -23.29
N GLU A 243 9.84 12.34 -23.60
CA GLU A 243 10.23 11.80 -24.91
C GLU A 243 9.28 12.25 -26.03
N GLU A 244 7.97 12.33 -25.71
CA GLU A 244 6.92 12.82 -26.62
C GLU A 244 6.89 14.36 -26.73
N GLY A 245 7.73 15.06 -25.97
CA GLY A 245 7.76 16.54 -25.93
C GLY A 245 6.57 17.17 -25.21
N VAL A 246 5.83 16.40 -24.41
CA VAL A 246 4.66 16.89 -23.66
C VAL A 246 5.12 17.61 -22.38
N PRO A 247 4.64 18.84 -22.11
CA PRO A 247 5.06 19.62 -20.95
C PRO A 247 4.63 18.95 -19.63
N LEU A 248 5.59 18.49 -18.84
CA LEU A 248 5.32 17.83 -17.55
C LEU A 248 4.46 18.68 -16.60
N LYS A 249 4.71 20.00 -16.56
CA LYS A 249 3.98 20.92 -15.69
C LYS A 249 2.47 20.88 -15.93
N GLU A 250 2.05 20.67 -17.18
CA GLU A 250 0.63 20.57 -17.55
C GLU A 250 0.06 19.19 -17.22
N MET A 251 0.86 18.13 -17.31
CA MET A 251 0.41 16.75 -17.12
C MET A 251 0.45 16.28 -15.68
N LEU A 252 1.30 16.86 -14.82
CA LEU A 252 1.41 16.47 -13.42
C LEU A 252 0.09 16.55 -12.62
N PRO A 253 -0.77 17.56 -12.79
CA PRO A 253 -2.08 17.59 -12.12
C PRO A 253 -2.98 16.41 -12.52
N PHE A 254 -2.96 16.02 -13.81
CA PHE A 254 -3.74 14.86 -14.29
C PHE A 254 -3.20 13.56 -13.72
N LEU A 255 -1.86 13.38 -13.70
CA LEU A 255 -1.23 12.21 -13.08
C LEU A 255 -1.52 12.15 -11.58
N SER A 256 -1.44 13.27 -10.89
CA SER A 256 -1.78 13.37 -9.45
C SER A 256 -3.22 12.93 -9.19
N ARG A 257 -4.17 13.40 -10.01
CA ARG A 257 -5.58 13.03 -9.93
C ARG A 257 -5.80 11.55 -10.26
N TYR A 258 -5.16 11.05 -11.32
CA TYR A 258 -5.18 9.63 -11.72
C TYR A 258 -4.69 8.73 -10.56
N LEU A 259 -3.63 9.13 -9.89
CA LEU A 259 -3.08 8.41 -8.75
C LEU A 259 -3.94 8.54 -7.47
N GLY A 260 -4.94 9.42 -7.46
CA GLY A 260 -5.78 9.69 -6.28
C GLY A 260 -5.01 10.40 -5.17
N HIS A 261 -4.14 11.35 -5.53
CA HIS A 261 -3.55 12.28 -4.58
C HIS A 261 -4.54 13.43 -4.31
N GLN A 262 -4.54 13.93 -3.07
CA GLN A 262 -5.19 15.19 -2.76
C GLN A 262 -4.22 16.30 -3.19
N SER A 263 -4.68 17.18 -4.09
CA SER A 263 -3.97 18.41 -4.44
C SER A 263 -4.04 19.38 -3.29
#